data_2f8fe11c88bb5ba350be8a6ecfac6def
#
_entry.id   2f8fe11c88bb5ba350be8a6ecfac6def
#
_cell.length_a   1.000
_cell.length_b   1.000
_cell.length_c   1.000
_cell.angle_alpha   90.00
_cell.angle_beta   90.00
_cell.angle_gamma   90.00
#
_symmetry.space_group_name_H-M   'P 1'
#
loop_
_entity.id
_entity.type
_entity.pdbx_description
1 polymer ?
#
loop_
_entity_poly.entity_id
_entity_poly.type
_entity_poly.pdbx_seq_one_letter_code
_entity_poly.pdbx_strand_id
1 'polypeptide(L)'
;MYRWEEKLSLKGLPLGIPLLLNGAVLTKGPVGIILPLFVFGVYLLMLRKYSLLRIFKTLLYTGVSSLFIPMLWYIEAWKQGGNDFLNVVLAENFGRFFHLSEANISYDLGHKEGFWYNFVTLAAGFMPWTLLLFFSLFGVSWRKPQGSFGRWVRNAWNTILSLDKIRLFSLVASVCIVFFYMLPSSKRSVYLMPAYPFIALFMSQAILYLTEHRSKLTRVFAGVLTAVASVAFVTALLSMTGTVDLAALASQYTSGVSVLQTIEAVGQAFHPSVSTIIVLVLLLTALLISYYQLFKKINIKMLYASIFLIFCVHLFIDGIVMRGIRNENSSRAFAREIRGAYPLNKDNVFVMNNLRQYTNLYGLNFYLGNCFHNFETEQPQTGYFLADERDYPKVLERYAGVYTFEELRTSGRILADVKARVVLSRFARK
;
A
#
# COMPACT_ATOMS: atom_id res chain seq x y z
N MET A 1 -24.59 -8.15 -1.62
CA MET A 1 -25.41 -7.26 -0.79
C MET A 1 -26.23 -6.26 -1.62
N TYR A 2 -25.64 -5.42 -2.46
CA TYR A 2 -26.33 -4.42 -3.27
C TYR A 2 -27.52 -4.99 -4.08
N ARG A 3 -27.32 -6.06 -4.85
CA ARG A 3 -28.41 -6.72 -5.60
C ARG A 3 -29.44 -7.41 -4.73
N TRP A 4 -29.08 -7.81 -3.52
CA TRP A 4 -29.99 -8.44 -2.57
C TRP A 4 -30.92 -7.44 -1.91
N GLU A 5 -30.57 -6.15 -1.89
CA GLU A 5 -31.41 -5.06 -1.35
C GLU A 5 -32.85 -5.14 -1.86
N GLU A 6 -33.08 -5.42 -3.11
CA GLU A 6 -34.45 -5.43 -3.70
C GLU A 6 -35.37 -6.45 -3.03
N LYS A 7 -34.84 -7.57 -2.60
CA LYS A 7 -35.59 -8.65 -1.93
C LYS A 7 -35.54 -8.52 -0.41
N LEU A 8 -34.44 -8.06 0.14
CA LEU A 8 -34.10 -7.92 1.56
C LEU A 8 -34.89 -8.88 2.49
N SER A 9 -34.82 -10.17 2.19
CA SER A 9 -35.54 -11.23 2.89
C SER A 9 -34.56 -12.13 3.62
N LEU A 10 -34.77 -12.37 4.91
CA LEU A 10 -33.92 -13.29 5.71
C LEU A 10 -33.98 -14.72 5.16
N LYS A 11 -35.12 -15.14 4.62
CA LYS A 11 -35.31 -16.45 3.96
C LYS A 11 -34.60 -16.56 2.61
N GLY A 12 -34.23 -15.44 2.00
CA GLY A 12 -33.58 -15.36 0.69
C GLY A 12 -32.19 -14.76 0.74
N LEU A 13 -31.46 -14.85 1.88
CA LEU A 13 -30.07 -14.42 1.97
C LEU A 13 -29.21 -15.32 1.05
N PRO A 14 -28.58 -14.76 0.00
CA PRO A 14 -27.71 -15.56 -0.86
C PRO A 14 -26.51 -16.09 -0.08
N LEU A 15 -26.30 -17.41 -0.08
CA LEU A 15 -25.18 -18.06 0.62
C LEU A 15 -23.81 -17.46 0.29
N GLY A 16 -23.65 -16.94 -0.93
CA GLY A 16 -22.41 -16.24 -1.31
C GLY A 16 -22.07 -15.02 -0.44
N ILE A 17 -23.06 -14.36 0.18
CA ILE A 17 -22.79 -13.20 1.04
C ILE A 17 -22.08 -13.62 2.33
N PRO A 18 -22.61 -14.54 3.17
CA PRO A 18 -21.90 -15.04 4.34
C PRO A 18 -20.56 -15.67 4.00
N LEU A 19 -20.44 -16.44 2.92
CA LEU A 19 -19.17 -17.08 2.51
C LEU A 19 -18.08 -16.06 2.17
N LEU A 20 -18.42 -15.00 1.41
CA LEU A 20 -17.45 -13.94 1.09
C LEU A 20 -17.06 -13.14 2.34
N LEU A 21 -17.99 -12.88 3.26
CA LEU A 21 -17.69 -12.22 4.52
C LEU A 21 -16.84 -13.12 5.45
N ASN A 22 -17.08 -14.44 5.49
CA ASN A 22 -16.21 -15.40 6.17
C ASN A 22 -14.75 -15.27 5.66
N GLY A 23 -14.56 -15.32 4.34
CA GLY A 23 -13.23 -15.11 3.74
C GLY A 23 -12.60 -13.77 4.10
N ALA A 24 -13.40 -12.70 4.13
CA ALA A 24 -12.92 -11.37 4.52
C ALA A 24 -12.47 -11.34 6.00
N VAL A 25 -13.17 -12.04 6.92
CA VAL A 25 -12.75 -12.14 8.33
C VAL A 25 -11.46 -12.95 8.47
N LEU A 26 -11.34 -14.06 7.77
CA LEU A 26 -10.11 -14.86 7.82
C LEU A 26 -8.88 -14.10 7.29
N THR A 27 -9.07 -13.11 6.40
CA THR A 27 -7.97 -12.33 5.82
C THR A 27 -7.68 -11.02 6.56
N LYS A 28 -8.70 -10.37 7.14
CA LYS A 28 -8.61 -9.02 7.72
C LYS A 28 -9.14 -8.90 9.15
N GLY A 29 -9.53 -10.02 9.75
CA GLY A 29 -10.16 -10.02 11.05
C GLY A 29 -11.58 -9.41 11.05
N PRO A 30 -12.09 -8.95 12.20
CA PRO A 30 -13.46 -8.46 12.37
C PRO A 30 -13.87 -7.35 11.42
N VAL A 31 -12.94 -6.53 10.95
CA VAL A 31 -13.17 -5.46 9.97
C VAL A 31 -13.78 -6.01 8.68
N GLY A 32 -13.45 -7.26 8.31
CA GLY A 32 -14.01 -7.94 7.15
C GLY A 32 -15.55 -8.11 7.18
N ILE A 33 -16.17 -8.08 8.35
CA ILE A 33 -17.64 -8.05 8.51
C ILE A 33 -18.15 -6.65 8.83
N ILE A 34 -17.52 -5.96 9.78
CA ILE A 34 -18.01 -4.68 10.31
C ILE A 34 -18.13 -3.65 9.18
N LEU A 35 -17.09 -3.49 8.36
CA LEU A 35 -17.08 -2.47 7.31
C LEU A 35 -18.13 -2.69 6.22
N PRO A 36 -18.28 -3.88 5.60
CA PRO A 36 -19.34 -4.11 4.62
C PRO A 36 -20.75 -3.97 5.20
N LEU A 37 -20.97 -4.43 6.44
CA LEU A 37 -22.26 -4.27 7.10
C LEU A 37 -22.57 -2.81 7.43
N PHE A 38 -21.58 -2.04 7.87
CA PHE A 38 -21.71 -0.61 8.11
C PHE A 38 -22.09 0.14 6.82
N VAL A 39 -21.37 -0.08 5.73
CA VAL A 39 -21.68 0.52 4.42
C VAL A 39 -23.10 0.16 3.98
N PHE A 40 -23.44 -1.12 4.05
CA PHE A 40 -24.75 -1.60 3.61
C PHE A 40 -25.89 -1.08 4.50
N GLY A 41 -25.64 -1.02 5.82
CA GLY A 41 -26.60 -0.46 6.78
C GLY A 41 -26.92 1.02 6.53
N VAL A 42 -25.88 1.85 6.34
CA VAL A 42 -26.05 3.27 5.98
C VAL A 42 -26.78 3.43 4.66
N TYR A 43 -26.44 2.62 3.66
CA TYR A 43 -27.14 2.62 2.38
C TYR A 43 -28.63 2.30 2.52
N LEU A 44 -29.00 1.26 3.28
CA LEU A 44 -30.41 0.90 3.54
C LEU A 44 -31.16 2.01 4.28
N LEU A 45 -30.51 2.69 5.23
CA LEU A 45 -31.09 3.84 5.93
C LEU A 45 -31.38 5.00 4.95
N MET A 46 -30.46 5.28 4.03
CA MET A 46 -30.63 6.35 3.04
C MET A 46 -31.72 6.04 2.01
N LEU A 47 -31.95 4.78 1.70
CA LEU A 47 -33.07 4.39 0.82
C LEU A 47 -34.45 4.68 1.43
N ARG A 48 -34.57 4.79 2.76
CA ARG A 48 -35.81 5.03 3.50
C ARG A 48 -36.97 4.05 3.15
N LYS A 49 -36.61 2.88 2.65
CA LYS A 49 -37.55 1.86 2.16
C LYS A 49 -37.92 0.84 3.24
N TYR A 50 -37.06 0.66 4.23
CA TYR A 50 -37.16 -0.40 5.23
C TYR A 50 -37.23 0.15 6.64
N SER A 51 -37.96 -0.53 7.53
CA SER A 51 -37.97 -0.18 8.97
C SER A 51 -36.61 -0.43 9.61
N LEU A 52 -36.25 0.34 10.63
CA LEU A 52 -35.00 0.20 11.38
C LEU A 52 -34.83 -1.21 11.93
N LEU A 53 -35.91 -1.80 12.46
CA LEU A 53 -35.90 -3.17 12.99
C LEU A 53 -35.56 -4.20 11.90
N ARG A 54 -36.08 -4.03 10.69
CA ARG A 54 -35.78 -4.92 9.56
C ARG A 54 -34.32 -4.80 9.14
N ILE A 55 -33.81 -3.57 9.07
CA ILE A 55 -32.39 -3.32 8.77
C ILE A 55 -31.53 -3.99 9.82
N PHE A 56 -31.78 -3.74 11.10
CA PHE A 56 -31.02 -4.32 12.21
C PHE A 56 -31.02 -5.86 12.19
N LYS A 57 -32.20 -6.48 12.08
CA LYS A 57 -32.33 -7.94 11.99
C LYS A 57 -31.54 -8.52 10.81
N THR A 58 -31.60 -7.85 9.65
CA THR A 58 -30.91 -8.29 8.45
C THR A 58 -29.38 -8.22 8.62
N LEU A 59 -28.87 -7.12 9.15
CA LEU A 59 -27.42 -6.96 9.42
C LEU A 59 -26.94 -7.96 10.47
N LEU A 60 -27.69 -8.12 11.56
CA LEU A 60 -27.36 -9.07 12.63
C LEU A 60 -27.31 -10.51 12.09
N TYR A 61 -28.34 -10.94 11.40
CA TYR A 61 -28.40 -12.29 10.83
C TYR A 61 -27.25 -12.53 9.82
N THR A 62 -26.98 -11.57 8.95
CA THR A 62 -25.87 -11.65 7.99
C THR A 62 -24.53 -11.71 8.72
N GLY A 63 -24.35 -10.88 9.75
CA GLY A 63 -23.12 -10.87 10.55
C GLY A 63 -22.90 -12.20 11.28
N VAL A 64 -23.91 -12.69 12.00
CA VAL A 64 -23.82 -13.95 12.76
C VAL A 64 -23.54 -15.14 11.83
N SER A 65 -24.28 -15.25 10.72
CA SER A 65 -24.06 -16.32 9.74
C SER A 65 -22.67 -16.29 9.10
N SER A 66 -22.04 -15.12 9.04
CA SER A 66 -20.71 -14.91 8.49
C SER A 66 -19.57 -15.15 9.51
N LEU A 67 -19.86 -15.49 10.76
CA LEU A 67 -18.85 -15.81 11.76
C LEU A 67 -18.59 -17.31 11.89
N PHE A 68 -19.43 -18.15 11.30
CA PHE A 68 -19.38 -19.60 11.55
C PHE A 68 -18.01 -20.23 11.21
N ILE A 69 -17.51 -20.03 10.00
CA ILE A 69 -16.20 -20.58 9.59
C ILE A 69 -15.04 -19.90 10.34
N PRO A 70 -14.98 -18.57 10.45
CA PRO A 70 -13.95 -17.91 11.26
C PRO A 70 -13.90 -18.39 12.70
N MET A 71 -15.03 -18.59 13.36
CA MET A 71 -15.06 -19.09 14.75
C MET A 71 -14.40 -20.48 14.87
N LEU A 72 -14.68 -21.40 13.95
CA LEU A 72 -14.03 -22.71 13.95
C LEU A 72 -12.51 -22.57 13.85
N TRP A 73 -12.03 -21.71 12.94
CA TRP A 73 -10.59 -21.46 12.78
C TRP A 73 -9.98 -20.84 14.04
N TYR A 74 -10.61 -19.82 14.62
CA TYR A 74 -10.10 -19.17 15.84
C TYR A 74 -10.08 -20.11 17.03
N ILE A 75 -11.06 -21.02 17.16
CA ILE A 75 -11.10 -22.02 18.22
C ILE A 75 -9.92 -23.02 18.08
N GLU A 76 -9.67 -23.52 16.86
CA GLU A 76 -8.56 -24.43 16.62
C GLU A 76 -7.18 -23.77 16.82
N ALA A 77 -7.04 -22.52 16.36
CA ALA A 77 -5.83 -21.74 16.56
C ALA A 77 -5.58 -21.42 18.04
N TRP A 78 -6.65 -21.16 18.82
CA TRP A 78 -6.54 -20.98 20.27
C TRP A 78 -6.13 -22.27 20.98
N LYS A 79 -6.69 -23.43 20.61
CA LYS A 79 -6.27 -24.73 21.16
C LYS A 79 -4.78 -25.01 20.97
N GLN A 80 -4.20 -24.58 19.84
CA GLN A 80 -2.79 -24.76 19.53
C GLN A 80 -1.88 -23.72 20.18
N GLY A 81 -2.28 -22.45 20.17
CA GLY A 81 -1.46 -21.31 20.63
C GLY A 81 -1.79 -20.80 22.04
N GLY A 82 -2.82 -21.37 22.69
CA GLY A 82 -3.20 -20.99 24.06
C GLY A 82 -3.63 -19.53 24.21
N ASN A 83 -3.51 -19.04 25.44
CA ASN A 83 -3.90 -17.65 25.77
C ASN A 83 -2.98 -16.61 25.13
N ASP A 84 -1.73 -16.94 24.84
CA ASP A 84 -0.79 -16.01 24.19
C ASP A 84 -1.26 -15.67 22.77
N PHE A 85 -1.73 -16.67 22.02
CA PHE A 85 -2.36 -16.42 20.72
C PHE A 85 -3.60 -15.53 20.84
N LEU A 86 -4.47 -15.79 21.81
CA LEU A 86 -5.68 -15.01 22.03
C LEU A 86 -5.36 -13.55 22.36
N ASN A 87 -4.38 -13.32 23.22
CA ASN A 87 -3.91 -11.97 23.60
C ASN A 87 -3.39 -11.21 22.38
N VAL A 88 -2.58 -11.85 21.53
CA VAL A 88 -2.09 -11.23 20.30
C VAL A 88 -3.24 -10.89 19.35
N VAL A 89 -4.20 -11.81 19.15
CA VAL A 89 -5.37 -11.57 18.29
C VAL A 89 -6.22 -10.41 18.80
N LEU A 90 -6.48 -10.36 20.10
CA LEU A 90 -7.26 -9.27 20.71
C LEU A 90 -6.53 -7.93 20.57
N ALA A 91 -5.25 -7.89 20.86
CA ALA A 91 -4.46 -6.68 20.74
C ALA A 91 -4.35 -6.18 19.29
N GLU A 92 -4.13 -7.07 18.33
CA GLU A 92 -4.05 -6.71 16.91
C GLU A 92 -5.38 -6.20 16.33
N ASN A 93 -6.50 -6.80 16.73
CA ASN A 93 -7.80 -6.46 16.17
C ASN A 93 -8.55 -5.35 16.93
N PHE A 94 -8.43 -5.33 18.26
CA PHE A 94 -9.15 -4.38 19.10
C PHE A 94 -8.24 -3.33 19.73
N GLY A 95 -7.03 -3.69 20.15
CA GLY A 95 -6.07 -2.77 20.73
C GLY A 95 -5.71 -1.63 19.79
N ARG A 96 -5.48 -1.94 18.51
CA ARG A 96 -5.21 -0.92 17.47
C ARG A 96 -6.38 0.02 17.22
N PHE A 97 -7.61 -0.46 17.34
CA PHE A 97 -8.81 0.34 17.06
C PHE A 97 -9.20 1.22 18.24
N PHE A 98 -9.16 0.66 19.46
CA PHE A 98 -9.62 1.31 20.68
C PHE A 98 -8.49 1.95 21.51
N HIS A 99 -7.26 1.94 21.04
CA HIS A 99 -6.08 2.49 21.76
C HIS A 99 -5.85 1.84 23.13
N LEU A 100 -6.19 0.57 23.29
CA LEU A 100 -5.98 -0.16 24.53
C LEU A 100 -4.49 -0.48 24.66
N SER A 101 -3.77 0.33 25.44
CA SER A 101 -2.31 0.23 25.64
C SER A 101 -1.86 -0.86 26.62
N GLU A 102 -2.77 -1.66 27.15
CA GLU A 102 -2.50 -2.61 28.24
C GLU A 102 -2.03 -4.01 27.81
N ALA A 103 -1.95 -4.29 26.52
CA ALA A 103 -1.37 -5.55 26.10
C ALA A 103 0.17 -5.44 26.13
N ASN A 104 0.83 -6.33 26.88
CA ASN A 104 2.27 -6.55 26.91
C ASN A 104 2.79 -7.03 25.54
N ILE A 105 2.70 -6.18 24.52
CA ILE A 105 3.17 -6.47 23.18
C ILE A 105 4.45 -5.70 22.95
N SER A 106 5.51 -6.42 22.72
CA SER A 106 6.89 -5.89 22.58
C SER A 106 7.16 -5.13 21.29
N TYR A 107 6.18 -4.87 20.43
CA TYR A 107 6.36 -4.15 19.17
C TYR A 107 5.38 -3.00 18.99
N ASP A 108 5.82 -1.96 18.28
CA ASP A 108 5.02 -0.77 18.02
C ASP A 108 3.84 -1.10 17.10
N LEU A 109 2.62 -0.92 17.61
CA LEU A 109 1.35 -1.29 16.96
C LEU A 109 1.00 -0.36 15.78
N GLY A 110 1.88 -0.26 14.80
CA GLY A 110 1.62 0.37 13.51
C GLY A 110 2.04 1.84 13.41
N HIS A 111 1.76 2.43 12.25
CA HIS A 111 2.16 3.81 11.93
C HIS A 111 1.12 4.79 12.47
N LYS A 112 1.50 5.66 13.40
CA LYS A 112 0.66 6.76 13.90
C LYS A 112 0.66 7.89 12.87
N GLU A 113 -0.50 8.13 12.26
CA GLU A 113 -0.65 9.11 11.21
C GLU A 113 -1.76 10.13 11.55
N GLY A 114 -1.56 11.37 11.13
CA GLY A 114 -2.48 12.46 11.38
C GLY A 114 -3.85 12.31 10.68
N PHE A 115 -4.78 13.20 11.03
CA PHE A 115 -6.15 13.23 10.49
C PHE A 115 -6.17 13.34 8.94
N TRP A 116 -5.30 14.16 8.36
CA TRP A 116 -5.26 14.44 6.92
C TRP A 116 -4.65 13.33 6.07
N TYR A 117 -4.01 12.34 6.68
CA TYR A 117 -3.32 11.27 5.99
C TYR A 117 -4.17 10.58 4.92
N ASN A 118 -5.42 10.22 5.25
CA ASN A 118 -6.31 9.52 4.32
C ASN A 118 -6.66 10.37 3.09
N PHE A 119 -6.84 11.69 3.26
CA PHE A 119 -7.14 12.60 2.14
C PHE A 119 -5.93 12.76 1.22
N VAL A 120 -4.74 12.94 1.79
CA VAL A 120 -3.49 13.02 1.02
C VAL A 120 -3.23 11.71 0.28
N THR A 121 -3.45 10.58 0.95
CA THR A 121 -3.30 9.24 0.36
C THR A 121 -4.26 9.02 -0.81
N LEU A 122 -5.54 9.41 -0.67
CA LEU A 122 -6.51 9.32 -1.75
C LEU A 122 -6.13 10.24 -2.92
N ALA A 123 -5.75 11.49 -2.62
CA ALA A 123 -5.32 12.42 -3.65
C ALA A 123 -4.10 11.90 -4.43
N ALA A 124 -3.11 11.35 -3.74
CA ALA A 124 -1.94 10.72 -4.35
C ALA A 124 -2.31 9.45 -5.14
N GLY A 125 -3.20 8.60 -4.59
CA GLY A 125 -3.60 7.34 -5.22
C GLY A 125 -4.39 7.49 -6.51
N PHE A 126 -5.02 8.65 -6.73
CA PHE A 126 -5.71 8.98 -7.98
C PHE A 126 -4.87 9.86 -8.93
N MET A 127 -3.58 10.03 -8.66
CA MET A 127 -2.70 10.73 -9.62
C MET A 127 -2.61 9.97 -10.96
N PRO A 128 -2.54 10.66 -12.10
CA PRO A 128 -2.50 12.14 -12.24
C PRO A 128 -3.89 12.79 -12.33
N TRP A 129 -4.99 12.04 -12.26
CA TRP A 129 -6.35 12.57 -12.41
C TRP A 129 -6.74 13.60 -11.36
N THR A 130 -6.21 13.45 -10.13
CA THR A 130 -6.40 14.42 -9.06
C THR A 130 -5.92 15.82 -9.46
N LEU A 131 -4.81 15.92 -10.21
CA LEU A 131 -4.33 17.20 -10.71
C LEU A 131 -5.31 17.82 -11.70
N LEU A 132 -5.85 17.02 -12.62
CA LEU A 132 -6.86 17.52 -13.57
C LEU A 132 -8.08 18.09 -12.84
N LEU A 133 -8.59 17.36 -11.82
CA LEU A 133 -9.72 17.82 -11.02
C LEU A 133 -9.36 19.06 -10.19
N PHE A 134 -8.19 19.10 -9.58
CA PHE A 134 -7.73 20.25 -8.82
C PHE A 134 -7.64 21.52 -9.69
N PHE A 135 -6.98 21.44 -10.83
CA PHE A 135 -6.90 22.59 -11.76
C PHE A 135 -8.26 22.97 -12.35
N SER A 136 -9.21 22.05 -12.43
CA SER A 136 -10.56 22.36 -12.88
C SER A 136 -11.29 23.33 -11.94
N LEU A 137 -10.92 23.35 -10.65
CA LEU A 137 -11.52 24.24 -9.65
C LEU A 137 -11.22 25.73 -9.89
N PHE A 138 -10.05 26.06 -10.45
CA PHE A 138 -9.68 27.43 -10.76
C PHE A 138 -10.51 28.07 -11.88
N GLY A 139 -11.18 27.29 -12.68
CA GLY A 139 -12.06 27.78 -13.74
C GLY A 139 -13.55 27.73 -13.39
N VAL A 140 -13.92 27.39 -12.15
CA VAL A 140 -15.33 27.37 -11.72
C VAL A 140 -15.75 28.75 -11.28
N SER A 141 -16.79 29.31 -11.90
CA SER A 141 -17.46 30.50 -11.37
C SER A 141 -18.26 30.08 -10.14
N TRP A 142 -17.70 30.33 -8.97
CA TRP A 142 -18.37 30.06 -7.70
C TRP A 142 -19.53 31.06 -7.54
N ARG A 143 -20.73 30.64 -7.87
CA ARG A 143 -21.93 31.42 -7.57
C ARG A 143 -22.21 31.32 -6.06
N LYS A 144 -22.38 32.44 -5.40
CA LYS A 144 -22.81 32.46 -3.99
C LYS A 144 -24.13 31.69 -3.85
N PRO A 145 -24.27 30.80 -2.87
CA PRO A 145 -25.52 30.09 -2.65
C PRO A 145 -26.65 31.11 -2.44
N GLN A 146 -27.69 31.02 -3.27
CA GLN A 146 -28.87 31.87 -3.09
C GLN A 146 -29.73 31.32 -1.96
N GLY A 147 -29.97 32.13 -0.91
CA GLY A 147 -30.84 31.78 0.21
C GLY A 147 -30.11 31.37 1.49
N SER A 148 -30.88 30.96 2.51
CA SER A 148 -30.35 30.53 3.82
C SER A 148 -29.51 29.27 3.70
N PHE A 149 -28.44 29.15 4.52
CA PHE A 149 -27.59 27.96 4.62
C PHE A 149 -28.41 26.68 4.80
N GLY A 150 -29.47 26.72 5.62
CA GLY A 150 -30.37 25.58 5.82
C GLY A 150 -31.11 25.13 4.53
N ARG A 151 -31.44 26.08 3.64
CA ARG A 151 -32.04 25.76 2.33
C ARG A 151 -31.00 25.08 1.42
N TRP A 152 -29.77 25.55 1.42
CA TRP A 152 -28.68 24.95 0.66
C TRP A 152 -28.41 23.52 1.11
N VAL A 153 -28.28 23.29 2.44
CA VAL A 153 -28.09 21.93 3.00
C VAL A 153 -29.23 20.99 2.62
N ARG A 154 -30.49 21.47 2.73
CA ARG A 154 -31.67 20.69 2.36
C ARG A 154 -31.67 20.32 0.89
N ASN A 155 -31.31 21.26 0.00
CA ASN A 155 -31.24 21.00 -1.43
C ASN A 155 -30.14 19.99 -1.76
N ALA A 156 -28.94 20.15 -1.17
CA ALA A 156 -27.84 19.21 -1.34
C ALA A 156 -28.25 17.79 -0.86
N TRP A 157 -28.91 17.69 0.29
CA TRP A 157 -29.41 16.43 0.81
C TRP A 157 -30.45 15.79 -0.11
N ASN A 158 -31.41 16.57 -0.61
CA ASN A 158 -32.41 16.08 -1.57
C ASN A 158 -31.76 15.61 -2.88
N THR A 159 -30.73 16.32 -3.36
CA THR A 159 -29.96 15.90 -4.53
C THR A 159 -29.27 14.55 -4.30
N ILE A 160 -28.67 14.34 -3.10
CA ILE A 160 -28.06 13.06 -2.75
C ILE A 160 -29.11 11.95 -2.75
N LEU A 161 -30.28 12.18 -2.16
CA LEU A 161 -31.35 11.19 -2.08
C LEU A 161 -32.02 10.90 -3.44
N SER A 162 -31.90 11.81 -4.41
CA SER A 162 -32.40 11.63 -5.78
C SER A 162 -31.41 10.91 -6.70
N LEU A 163 -30.21 10.58 -6.23
CA LEU A 163 -29.26 9.78 -6.99
C LEU A 163 -29.84 8.38 -7.32
N ASP A 164 -29.47 7.86 -8.46
CA ASP A 164 -29.75 6.45 -8.77
C ASP A 164 -29.07 5.52 -7.77
N LYS A 165 -29.58 4.29 -7.66
CA LYS A 165 -29.13 3.32 -6.64
C LYS A 165 -27.63 3.06 -6.69
N ILE A 166 -27.01 3.01 -7.87
CA ILE A 166 -25.58 2.72 -8.04
C ILE A 166 -24.76 3.90 -7.53
N ARG A 167 -25.12 5.13 -7.92
CA ARG A 167 -24.43 6.33 -7.44
C ARG A 167 -24.62 6.53 -5.96
N LEU A 168 -25.82 6.34 -5.42
CA LEU A 168 -26.07 6.44 -4.00
C LEU A 168 -25.24 5.43 -3.20
N PHE A 169 -25.25 4.16 -3.62
CA PHE A 169 -24.42 3.12 -2.98
C PHE A 169 -22.93 3.45 -3.03
N SER A 170 -22.45 3.89 -4.19
CA SER A 170 -21.04 4.27 -4.36
C SER A 170 -20.64 5.46 -3.51
N LEU A 171 -21.51 6.46 -3.38
CA LEU A 171 -21.28 7.61 -2.50
C LEU A 171 -21.19 7.17 -1.03
N VAL A 172 -22.18 6.38 -0.59
CA VAL A 172 -22.21 5.85 0.78
C VAL A 172 -20.96 5.00 1.06
N ALA A 173 -20.61 4.09 0.13
CA ALA A 173 -19.43 3.26 0.28
C ALA A 173 -18.14 4.12 0.38
N SER A 174 -17.98 5.09 -0.49
CA SER A 174 -16.82 6.00 -0.47
C SER A 174 -16.69 6.72 0.86
N VAL A 175 -17.77 7.36 1.31
CA VAL A 175 -17.78 8.15 2.55
C VAL A 175 -17.58 7.25 3.78
N CYS A 176 -18.33 6.15 3.87
CA CYS A 176 -18.26 5.24 5.02
C CYS A 176 -16.90 4.57 5.16
N ILE A 177 -16.29 4.12 4.06
CA ILE A 177 -14.97 3.48 4.11
C ILE A 177 -13.89 4.48 4.54
N VAL A 178 -13.88 5.67 3.94
CA VAL A 178 -12.91 6.71 4.31
C VAL A 178 -13.09 7.12 5.76
N PHE A 179 -14.33 7.38 6.20
CA PHE A 179 -14.65 7.73 7.58
C PHE A 179 -14.22 6.63 8.56
N PHE A 180 -14.54 5.38 8.27
CA PHE A 180 -14.19 4.24 9.12
C PHE A 180 -12.66 4.18 9.36
N TYR A 181 -11.86 4.34 8.31
CA TYR A 181 -10.39 4.32 8.44
C TYR A 181 -9.78 5.66 8.90
N MET A 182 -10.58 6.69 9.13
CA MET A 182 -10.12 7.89 9.85
C MET A 182 -10.09 7.70 11.37
N LEU A 183 -10.93 6.80 11.91
CA LEU A 183 -11.07 6.60 13.35
C LEU A 183 -9.80 6.04 14.01
N PRO A 184 -9.15 4.97 13.50
CA PRO A 184 -7.94 4.45 14.10
C PRO A 184 -6.76 5.42 13.97
N SER A 185 -5.88 5.43 14.98
CA SER A 185 -4.60 6.16 14.91
C SER A 185 -3.61 5.52 13.92
N SER A 186 -3.61 4.19 13.88
CA SER A 186 -2.78 3.44 12.93
C SER A 186 -3.41 3.42 11.55
N LYS A 187 -2.80 4.15 10.60
CA LYS A 187 -3.27 4.29 9.23
C LYS A 187 -2.25 3.74 8.23
N ARG A 188 -2.76 3.12 7.16
CA ARG A 188 -1.96 2.69 6.01
C ARG A 188 -2.73 2.96 4.72
N SER A 189 -2.02 3.37 3.68
CA SER A 189 -2.60 3.65 2.36
C SER A 189 -3.44 2.49 1.80
N VAL A 190 -2.98 1.27 2.01
CA VAL A 190 -3.66 0.04 1.55
C VAL A 190 -5.05 -0.18 2.16
N TYR A 191 -5.37 0.44 3.29
CA TYR A 191 -6.69 0.31 3.91
C TYR A 191 -7.77 1.04 3.14
N LEU A 192 -7.40 2.03 2.34
CA LEU A 192 -8.34 2.78 1.50
C LEU A 192 -8.64 2.11 0.15
N MET A 193 -7.92 1.03 -0.21
CA MET A 193 -8.14 0.32 -1.48
C MET A 193 -9.61 -0.03 -1.75
N PRO A 194 -10.41 -0.48 -0.77
CA PRO A 194 -11.83 -0.78 -1.02
C PRO A 194 -12.67 0.45 -1.43
N ALA A 195 -12.24 1.67 -1.14
CA ALA A 195 -12.95 2.90 -1.54
C ALA A 195 -12.69 3.29 -3.00
N TYR A 196 -11.54 2.89 -3.57
CA TYR A 196 -11.12 3.33 -4.91
C TYR A 196 -12.14 3.06 -6.02
N PRO A 197 -12.76 1.87 -6.16
CA PRO A 197 -13.74 1.63 -7.22
C PRO A 197 -14.96 2.56 -7.15
N PHE A 198 -15.40 2.88 -5.93
CA PHE A 198 -16.57 3.74 -5.70
C PHE A 198 -16.24 5.22 -5.97
N ILE A 199 -15.07 5.69 -5.57
CA ILE A 199 -14.60 7.04 -5.87
C ILE A 199 -14.33 7.20 -7.37
N ALA A 200 -13.74 6.19 -8.02
CA ALA A 200 -13.45 6.18 -9.45
C ALA A 200 -14.70 6.39 -10.30
N LEU A 201 -15.86 5.91 -9.87
CA LEU A 201 -17.13 6.16 -10.53
C LEU A 201 -17.43 7.66 -10.67
N PHE A 202 -17.25 8.43 -9.61
CA PHE A 202 -17.47 9.89 -9.63
C PHE A 202 -16.36 10.62 -10.36
N MET A 203 -15.12 10.19 -10.20
CA MET A 203 -13.98 10.77 -10.90
C MET A 203 -14.13 10.59 -12.42
N SER A 204 -14.54 9.42 -12.89
CA SER A 204 -14.74 9.17 -14.33
C SER A 204 -15.82 10.09 -14.92
N GLN A 205 -16.92 10.30 -14.19
CA GLN A 205 -17.97 11.24 -14.62
C GLN A 205 -17.47 12.68 -14.68
N ALA A 206 -16.70 13.10 -13.68
CA ALA A 206 -16.11 14.44 -13.67
C ALA A 206 -15.09 14.63 -14.82
N ILE A 207 -14.25 13.63 -15.08
CA ILE A 207 -13.28 13.65 -16.18
C ILE A 207 -13.98 13.72 -17.55
N LEU A 208 -15.04 12.91 -17.76
CA LEU A 208 -15.83 12.96 -18.99
C LEU A 208 -16.47 14.34 -19.17
N TYR A 209 -17.10 14.87 -18.13
CA TYR A 209 -17.66 16.23 -18.15
C TYR A 209 -16.62 17.28 -18.53
N LEU A 210 -15.42 17.24 -17.92
CA LEU A 210 -14.33 18.16 -18.23
C LEU A 210 -13.85 17.99 -19.68
N THR A 211 -13.80 16.76 -20.18
CA THR A 211 -13.38 16.48 -21.56
C THR A 211 -14.36 17.06 -22.58
N GLU A 212 -15.64 17.03 -22.30
CA GLU A 212 -16.70 17.55 -23.17
C GLU A 212 -16.81 19.09 -23.08
N HIS A 213 -16.87 19.63 -21.85
CA HIS A 213 -17.21 21.02 -21.62
C HIS A 213 -15.99 21.95 -21.40
N ARG A 214 -14.81 21.40 -21.04
CA ARG A 214 -13.56 22.13 -20.78
C ARG A 214 -12.37 21.58 -21.54
N SER A 215 -12.54 21.35 -22.81
CA SER A 215 -11.55 20.70 -23.68
C SER A 215 -10.16 21.36 -23.70
N LYS A 216 -10.06 22.67 -23.43
CA LYS A 216 -8.76 23.35 -23.31
C LYS A 216 -7.97 22.86 -22.11
N LEU A 217 -8.63 22.69 -20.95
CA LEU A 217 -8.00 22.18 -19.73
C LEU A 217 -7.50 20.74 -19.90
N THR A 218 -8.36 19.86 -20.44
CA THR A 218 -7.98 18.47 -20.67
C THR A 218 -6.87 18.33 -21.69
N ARG A 219 -6.80 19.23 -22.67
CA ARG A 219 -5.70 19.28 -23.65
C ARG A 219 -4.39 19.70 -23.03
N VAL A 220 -4.39 20.74 -22.20
CA VAL A 220 -3.20 21.16 -21.46
C VAL A 220 -2.72 20.03 -20.55
N PHE A 221 -3.63 19.39 -19.83
CA PHE A 221 -3.32 18.26 -18.99
C PHE A 221 -2.67 17.10 -19.78
N ALA A 222 -3.28 16.71 -20.92
CA ALA A 222 -2.72 15.68 -21.78
C ALA A 222 -1.34 16.07 -22.33
N GLY A 223 -1.15 17.34 -22.69
CA GLY A 223 0.13 17.88 -23.16
C GLY A 223 1.22 17.80 -22.10
N VAL A 224 0.93 18.23 -20.87
CA VAL A 224 1.86 18.12 -19.74
C VAL A 224 2.23 16.67 -19.44
N LEU A 225 1.22 15.78 -19.41
CA LEU A 225 1.43 14.35 -19.19
C LEU A 225 2.34 13.74 -20.26
N THR A 226 2.08 14.10 -21.53
CA THR A 226 2.90 13.64 -22.67
C THR A 226 4.33 14.16 -22.58
N ALA A 227 4.52 15.43 -22.21
CA ALA A 227 5.84 16.02 -22.03
C ALA A 227 6.63 15.32 -20.92
N VAL A 228 6.02 15.11 -19.74
CA VAL A 228 6.66 14.42 -18.61
C VAL A 228 7.03 12.99 -18.99
N ALA A 229 6.13 12.26 -19.65
CA ALA A 229 6.41 10.90 -20.11
C ALA A 229 7.52 10.86 -21.17
N SER A 230 7.60 11.88 -22.04
CA SER A 230 8.69 11.99 -23.03
C SER A 230 10.04 12.22 -22.38
N VAL A 231 10.11 13.08 -21.35
CA VAL A 231 11.34 13.28 -20.57
C VAL A 231 11.77 11.98 -19.92
N ALA A 232 10.84 11.26 -19.26
CA ALA A 232 11.15 9.96 -18.64
C ALA A 232 11.66 8.93 -19.67
N PHE A 233 11.03 8.87 -20.86
CA PHE A 233 11.44 7.98 -21.93
C PHE A 233 12.84 8.30 -22.45
N VAL A 234 13.12 9.57 -22.72
CA VAL A 234 14.45 10.03 -23.21
C VAL A 234 15.52 9.77 -22.14
N THR A 235 15.25 10.07 -20.87
CA THR A 235 16.17 9.78 -19.76
C THR A 235 16.50 8.29 -19.69
N ALA A 236 15.51 7.42 -19.85
CA ALA A 236 15.73 5.97 -19.86
C ALA A 236 16.62 5.52 -21.03
N LEU A 237 16.40 6.07 -22.23
CA LEU A 237 17.25 5.77 -23.40
C LEU A 237 18.68 6.25 -23.21
N LEU A 238 18.89 7.47 -22.71
CA LEU A 238 20.22 8.03 -22.48
C LEU A 238 20.98 7.26 -21.39
N SER A 239 20.29 6.80 -20.34
CA SER A 239 20.88 5.95 -19.31
C SER A 239 21.20 4.56 -19.85
N MET A 240 20.32 3.99 -20.70
CA MET A 240 20.52 2.67 -21.32
C MET A 240 21.71 2.63 -22.27
N THR A 241 22.00 3.72 -22.96
CA THR A 241 23.18 3.88 -23.86
C THR A 241 24.46 4.24 -23.10
N GLY A 242 24.38 4.49 -21.77
CA GLY A 242 25.52 4.95 -20.98
C GLY A 242 25.90 6.42 -21.21
N THR A 243 25.12 7.16 -22.01
CA THR A 243 25.38 8.59 -22.28
C THR A 243 25.16 9.46 -21.04
N VAL A 244 24.23 9.06 -20.15
CA VAL A 244 23.94 9.75 -18.90
C VAL A 244 24.08 8.78 -17.74
N ASP A 245 25.00 9.10 -16.83
CA ASP A 245 25.09 8.46 -15.53
C ASP A 245 24.24 9.24 -14.51
N LEU A 246 23.09 8.66 -14.14
CA LEU A 246 22.14 9.27 -13.22
C LEU A 246 22.74 9.45 -11.83
N ALA A 247 23.58 8.53 -11.36
CA ALA A 247 24.20 8.60 -10.05
C ALA A 247 25.27 9.71 -9.99
N ALA A 248 26.11 9.79 -11.02
CA ALA A 248 27.09 10.87 -11.15
C ALA A 248 26.44 12.24 -11.24
N LEU A 249 25.32 12.36 -11.97
CA LEU A 249 24.54 13.60 -12.04
C LEU A 249 23.94 13.96 -10.69
N ALA A 250 23.33 13.01 -9.99
CA ALA A 250 22.68 13.23 -8.71
C ALA A 250 23.67 13.58 -7.58
N SER A 251 24.88 13.06 -7.61
CA SER A 251 25.91 13.33 -6.61
C SER A 251 26.31 14.81 -6.53
N GLN A 252 26.04 15.58 -7.60
CA GLN A 252 26.25 17.03 -7.63
C GLN A 252 25.21 17.80 -6.80
N TYR A 253 24.05 17.21 -6.53
CA TYR A 253 22.91 17.86 -5.86
C TYR A 253 22.60 17.28 -4.49
N THR A 254 23.06 16.06 -4.17
CA THR A 254 22.81 15.40 -2.90
C THR A 254 24.00 14.55 -2.45
N SER A 255 24.28 14.59 -1.13
CA SER A 255 25.24 13.71 -0.48
C SER A 255 24.59 12.55 0.29
N GLY A 256 23.26 12.45 0.23
CA GLY A 256 22.50 11.42 0.94
C GLY A 256 22.75 10.02 0.38
N VAL A 257 23.48 9.17 1.10
CA VAL A 257 23.88 7.81 0.68
C VAL A 257 22.66 6.98 0.20
N SER A 258 21.54 7.01 0.92
CA SER A 258 20.33 6.27 0.57
C SER A 258 19.69 6.77 -0.75
N VAL A 259 19.74 8.08 -0.99
CA VAL A 259 19.20 8.69 -2.21
C VAL A 259 20.07 8.33 -3.40
N LEU A 260 21.40 8.46 -3.28
CA LEU A 260 22.35 8.09 -4.33
C LEU A 260 22.26 6.61 -4.68
N GLN A 261 22.20 5.72 -3.69
CA GLN A 261 21.99 4.30 -3.87
C GLN A 261 20.70 4.00 -4.64
N THR A 262 19.60 4.72 -4.33
CA THR A 262 18.33 4.55 -5.03
C THR A 262 18.43 5.00 -6.49
N ILE A 263 19.09 6.13 -6.76
CA ILE A 263 19.27 6.64 -8.13
C ILE A 263 20.20 5.73 -8.94
N GLU A 264 21.24 5.22 -8.34
CA GLU A 264 22.12 4.20 -8.96
C GLU A 264 21.32 2.95 -9.35
N ALA A 265 20.46 2.44 -8.44
CA ALA A 265 19.58 1.31 -8.69
C ALA A 265 18.61 1.57 -9.86
N VAL A 266 18.10 2.79 -10.00
CA VAL A 266 17.27 3.21 -11.13
C VAL A 266 18.09 3.22 -12.43
N GLY A 267 19.30 3.76 -12.41
CA GLY A 267 20.21 3.76 -13.57
C GLY A 267 20.52 2.33 -14.04
N GLN A 268 20.85 1.46 -13.10
CA GLN A 268 21.10 0.04 -13.39
C GLN A 268 19.88 -0.71 -13.91
N ALA A 269 18.65 -0.28 -13.55
CA ALA A 269 17.42 -0.90 -14.02
C ALA A 269 17.19 -0.73 -15.53
N PHE A 270 17.82 0.26 -16.15
CA PHE A 270 17.71 0.51 -17.60
C PHE A 270 18.58 -0.40 -18.48
N HIS A 271 19.12 -1.50 -17.94
CA HIS A 271 19.83 -2.48 -18.76
C HIS A 271 18.94 -3.06 -19.87
N PRO A 272 19.50 -3.28 -21.09
CA PRO A 272 18.77 -3.85 -22.20
C PRO A 272 18.37 -5.30 -21.89
N SER A 273 17.10 -5.51 -21.55
CA SER A 273 16.48 -6.81 -21.42
C SER A 273 15.22 -6.87 -22.28
N VAL A 274 14.76 -8.06 -22.62
CA VAL A 274 13.52 -8.23 -23.43
C VAL A 274 12.34 -7.49 -22.77
N SER A 275 12.19 -7.61 -21.46
CA SER A 275 11.12 -6.91 -20.73
C SER A 275 11.26 -5.38 -20.77
N THR A 276 12.47 -4.86 -20.62
CA THR A 276 12.75 -3.42 -20.69
C THR A 276 12.43 -2.88 -22.09
N ILE A 277 12.87 -3.59 -23.14
CA ILE A 277 12.59 -3.20 -24.53
C ILE A 277 11.10 -3.20 -24.81
N ILE A 278 10.35 -4.23 -24.41
CA ILE A 278 8.89 -4.28 -24.60
C ILE A 278 8.21 -3.09 -23.95
N VAL A 279 8.55 -2.75 -22.70
CA VAL A 279 7.96 -1.63 -21.98
C VAL A 279 8.30 -0.30 -22.64
N LEU A 280 9.53 -0.10 -23.09
CA LEU A 280 9.93 1.11 -23.81
C LEU A 280 9.23 1.26 -25.17
N VAL A 281 9.04 0.16 -25.91
CA VAL A 281 8.29 0.16 -27.18
C VAL A 281 6.82 0.50 -26.93
N LEU A 282 6.19 -0.04 -25.88
CA LEU A 282 4.82 0.31 -25.50
C LEU A 282 4.72 1.79 -25.10
N LEU A 283 5.66 2.30 -24.32
CA LEU A 283 5.68 3.71 -23.92
C LEU A 283 5.87 4.62 -25.13
N LEU A 284 6.78 4.29 -26.06
CA LEU A 284 6.97 5.03 -27.31
C LEU A 284 5.67 5.05 -28.13
N THR A 285 5.03 3.88 -28.28
CA THR A 285 3.75 3.79 -29.01
C THR A 285 2.68 4.68 -28.39
N ALA A 286 2.56 4.68 -27.05
CA ALA A 286 1.64 5.53 -26.32
C ALA A 286 1.95 7.02 -26.50
N LEU A 287 3.23 7.40 -26.50
CA LEU A 287 3.68 8.77 -26.78
C LEU A 287 3.29 9.21 -28.19
N LEU A 288 3.56 8.39 -29.19
CA LEU A 288 3.21 8.70 -30.60
C LEU A 288 1.69 8.90 -30.76
N ILE A 289 0.89 7.99 -30.18
CA ILE A 289 -0.58 8.11 -30.18
C ILE A 289 -1.01 9.41 -29.46
N SER A 290 -0.42 9.74 -28.31
CA SER A 290 -0.76 10.94 -27.56
C SER A 290 -0.45 12.20 -28.33
N TYR A 291 0.74 12.34 -28.94
CA TYR A 291 1.10 13.44 -29.80
C TYR A 291 0.13 13.57 -30.99
N TYR A 292 -0.16 12.46 -31.66
CA TYR A 292 -1.11 12.46 -32.79
C TYR A 292 -2.50 13.00 -32.39
N GLN A 293 -3.04 12.58 -31.21
CA GLN A 293 -4.33 13.04 -30.76
C GLN A 293 -4.31 14.53 -30.29
N LEU A 294 -3.22 15.00 -29.72
CA LEU A 294 -3.03 16.39 -29.40
C LEU A 294 -3.10 17.29 -30.64
N PHE A 295 -2.50 16.86 -31.77
CA PHE A 295 -2.59 17.56 -33.06
C PHE A 295 -3.99 17.52 -33.66
N LYS A 296 -4.67 16.37 -33.63
CA LYS A 296 -6.02 16.21 -34.19
C LYS A 296 -7.11 16.90 -33.39
N LYS A 297 -6.86 17.24 -32.12
CA LYS A 297 -7.76 17.95 -31.20
C LYS A 297 -9.13 17.28 -30.97
N ILE A 298 -9.22 15.95 -31.08
CA ILE A 298 -10.44 15.17 -30.81
C ILE A 298 -10.48 14.81 -29.34
N ASN A 299 -11.32 15.49 -28.56
CA ASN A 299 -11.30 15.44 -27.10
C ASN A 299 -11.42 14.02 -26.51
N ILE A 300 -12.39 13.21 -26.96
CA ILE A 300 -12.60 11.85 -26.41
C ILE A 300 -11.44 10.92 -26.76
N LYS A 301 -10.91 10.98 -27.98
CA LYS A 301 -9.76 10.17 -28.39
C LYS A 301 -8.49 10.57 -27.65
N MET A 302 -8.34 11.86 -27.36
CA MET A 302 -7.25 12.38 -26.53
C MET A 302 -7.34 11.85 -25.09
N LEU A 303 -8.56 11.73 -24.51
CA LEU A 303 -8.76 11.11 -23.21
C LEU A 303 -8.32 9.63 -23.22
N TYR A 304 -8.72 8.86 -24.21
CA TYR A 304 -8.29 7.45 -24.34
C TYR A 304 -6.77 7.33 -24.54
N ALA A 305 -6.18 8.22 -25.33
CA ALA A 305 -4.71 8.27 -25.48
C ALA A 305 -4.01 8.58 -24.14
N SER A 306 -4.56 9.50 -23.35
CA SER A 306 -4.05 9.82 -22.02
C SER A 306 -4.15 8.64 -21.05
N ILE A 307 -5.27 7.91 -21.06
CA ILE A 307 -5.45 6.68 -20.24
C ILE A 307 -4.40 5.63 -20.63
N PHE A 308 -4.21 5.40 -21.92
CA PHE A 308 -3.22 4.45 -22.41
C PHE A 308 -1.79 4.88 -22.07
N LEU A 309 -1.48 6.16 -22.18
CA LEU A 309 -0.18 6.72 -21.79
C LEU A 309 0.07 6.54 -20.30
N ILE A 310 -0.91 6.84 -19.44
CA ILE A 310 -0.80 6.64 -17.99
C ILE A 310 -0.55 5.17 -17.65
N PHE A 311 -1.25 4.25 -18.32
CA PHE A 311 -1.03 2.82 -18.15
C PHE A 311 0.41 2.42 -18.52
N CYS A 312 0.92 2.89 -19.67
CA CYS A 312 2.30 2.62 -20.08
C CYS A 312 3.34 3.25 -19.15
N VAL A 313 3.07 4.45 -18.59
CA VAL A 313 3.92 5.08 -17.56
C VAL A 313 3.92 4.24 -16.27
N HIS A 314 2.79 3.68 -15.84
CA HIS A 314 2.77 2.77 -14.69
C HIS A 314 3.57 1.50 -14.96
N LEU A 315 3.43 0.90 -16.16
CA LEU A 315 4.25 -0.25 -16.55
C LEU A 315 5.75 0.09 -16.56
N PHE A 316 6.12 1.29 -16.99
CA PHE A 316 7.50 1.77 -16.96
C PHE A 316 8.00 1.91 -15.52
N ILE A 317 7.23 2.56 -14.65
CA ILE A 317 7.61 2.75 -13.24
C ILE A 317 7.70 1.40 -12.52
N ASP A 318 6.66 0.57 -12.57
CA ASP A 318 6.62 -0.69 -11.80
C ASP A 318 7.50 -1.78 -12.42
N GLY A 319 7.52 -1.88 -13.75
CA GLY A 319 8.23 -2.93 -14.49
C GLY A 319 9.74 -2.71 -14.60
N ILE A 320 10.19 -1.47 -14.61
CA ILE A 320 11.61 -1.13 -14.76
C ILE A 320 12.12 -0.46 -13.47
N VAL A 321 11.65 0.74 -13.16
CA VAL A 321 12.21 1.58 -12.09
C VAL A 321 12.09 0.89 -10.72
N MET A 322 10.88 0.52 -10.32
CA MET A 322 10.63 -0.12 -9.01
C MET A 322 11.22 -1.52 -8.92
N ARG A 323 11.30 -2.24 -10.04
CA ARG A 323 11.99 -3.52 -10.08
C ARG A 323 13.49 -3.37 -9.81
N GLY A 324 14.15 -2.37 -10.39
CA GLY A 324 15.54 -2.04 -10.11
C GLY A 324 15.76 -1.74 -8.63
N ILE A 325 15.01 -0.78 -8.10
CA ILE A 325 15.10 -0.38 -6.68
C ILE A 325 14.90 -1.58 -5.74
N ARG A 326 13.89 -2.41 -5.99
CA ARG A 326 13.62 -3.58 -5.15
C ARG A 326 14.73 -4.63 -5.20
N ASN A 327 15.30 -4.87 -6.37
CA ASN A 327 16.37 -5.85 -6.54
C ASN A 327 17.65 -5.39 -5.82
N GLU A 328 18.04 -4.13 -5.99
CA GLU A 328 19.22 -3.56 -5.37
C GLU A 328 19.15 -3.47 -3.84
N ASN A 329 17.97 -3.12 -3.32
CA ASN A 329 17.75 -3.02 -1.88
C ASN A 329 17.34 -4.35 -1.23
N SER A 330 17.27 -5.43 -2.01
CA SER A 330 16.87 -6.75 -1.51
C SER A 330 17.99 -7.42 -0.71
N SER A 331 17.62 -8.07 0.39
CA SER A 331 18.52 -8.93 1.19
C SER A 331 19.04 -10.15 0.41
N ARG A 332 18.47 -10.44 -0.78
CA ARG A 332 18.80 -11.63 -1.58
C ARG A 332 20.26 -11.66 -2.05
N ALA A 333 20.78 -10.52 -2.51
CA ALA A 333 22.14 -10.43 -3.02
C ALA A 333 23.14 -10.71 -1.91
N PHE A 334 22.98 -10.04 -0.76
CA PHE A 334 23.82 -10.23 0.40
C PHE A 334 23.73 -11.66 0.97
N ALA A 335 22.52 -12.22 1.06
CA ALA A 335 22.34 -13.60 1.49
C ALA A 335 23.09 -14.62 0.61
N ARG A 336 23.09 -14.42 -0.73
CA ARG A 336 23.84 -15.28 -1.65
C ARG A 336 25.35 -15.13 -1.47
N GLU A 337 25.83 -13.91 -1.31
CA GLU A 337 27.22 -13.61 -1.12
C GLU A 337 27.78 -14.29 0.13
N ILE A 338 27.13 -14.09 1.29
CA ILE A 338 27.60 -14.67 2.56
C ILE A 338 27.43 -16.19 2.61
N ARG A 339 26.39 -16.74 1.98
CA ARG A 339 26.20 -18.18 1.88
C ARG A 339 27.22 -18.86 0.97
N GLY A 340 27.70 -18.16 -0.05
CA GLY A 340 28.76 -18.66 -0.94
C GLY A 340 30.17 -18.54 -0.33
N ALA A 341 30.38 -17.55 0.53
CA ALA A 341 31.68 -17.25 1.13
C ALA A 341 31.93 -17.98 2.49
N TYR A 342 30.86 -18.29 3.22
CA TYR A 342 30.94 -18.82 4.58
C TYR A 342 30.06 -20.07 4.74
N PRO A 343 30.47 -21.06 5.57
CA PRO A 343 29.72 -22.29 5.78
C PRO A 343 28.53 -22.08 6.73
N LEU A 344 27.61 -21.21 6.32
CA LEU A 344 26.39 -20.92 7.06
C LEU A 344 25.40 -22.09 6.95
N ASN A 345 24.92 -22.57 8.07
CA ASN A 345 23.96 -23.66 8.17
C ASN A 345 22.86 -23.34 9.21
N LYS A 346 21.96 -24.30 9.43
CA LYS A 346 20.81 -24.11 10.34
C LYS A 346 21.21 -24.01 11.82
N ASP A 347 22.43 -24.38 12.21
CA ASP A 347 22.83 -24.50 13.60
C ASP A 347 23.86 -23.46 14.03
N ASN A 348 24.32 -22.58 13.12
CA ASN A 348 25.45 -21.70 13.39
C ASN A 348 25.22 -20.21 13.10
N VAL A 349 23.98 -19.79 12.78
CA VAL A 349 23.66 -18.39 12.48
C VAL A 349 22.78 -17.79 13.59
N PHE A 350 23.26 -16.75 14.22
CA PHE A 350 22.64 -16.16 15.41
C PHE A 350 22.27 -14.69 15.19
N VAL A 351 21.17 -14.27 15.81
CA VAL A 351 20.68 -12.89 15.88
C VAL A 351 20.20 -12.58 17.30
N MET A 352 20.01 -11.32 17.64
CA MET A 352 19.48 -10.92 18.94
C MET A 352 17.99 -10.55 18.86
N ASN A 353 17.17 -11.11 19.74
CA ASN A 353 15.74 -10.84 19.82
C ASN A 353 15.38 -9.47 20.41
N ASN A 354 16.18 -8.98 21.34
CA ASN A 354 15.88 -7.76 22.11
C ASN A 354 16.30 -6.46 21.41
N LEU A 355 16.98 -6.58 20.29
CA LEU A 355 17.25 -5.44 19.41
C LEU A 355 16.13 -5.37 18.40
N ARG A 356 15.77 -4.16 17.95
CA ARG A 356 14.77 -3.93 16.87
C ARG A 356 14.99 -4.78 15.61
N GLN A 357 16.14 -5.39 15.50
CA GLN A 357 16.69 -6.12 14.38
C GLN A 357 16.03 -7.45 14.10
N TYR A 358 15.65 -8.22 15.10
CA TYR A 358 15.09 -9.55 14.86
C TYR A 358 13.85 -9.49 13.98
N THR A 359 13.01 -8.49 14.21
CA THR A 359 11.80 -8.25 13.41
C THR A 359 12.09 -7.75 12.00
N ASN A 360 13.27 -7.18 11.77
CA ASN A 360 13.63 -6.53 10.50
C ASN A 360 14.52 -7.42 9.59
N LEU A 361 15.02 -8.54 10.08
CA LEU A 361 15.89 -9.45 9.32
C LEU A 361 15.11 -10.59 8.62
N TYR A 362 13.79 -10.50 8.53
CA TYR A 362 12.96 -11.56 7.93
C TYR A 362 13.34 -11.92 6.49
N GLY A 363 13.62 -10.93 5.67
CA GLY A 363 14.04 -11.16 4.29
C GLY A 363 15.35 -11.93 4.20
N LEU A 364 16.32 -11.57 5.04
CA LEU A 364 17.60 -12.26 5.11
C LEU A 364 17.46 -13.68 5.62
N ASN A 365 16.67 -13.89 6.69
CA ASN A 365 16.38 -15.22 7.22
C ASN A 365 15.71 -16.12 6.18
N PHE A 366 14.74 -15.58 5.42
CA PHE A 366 14.08 -16.31 4.34
C PHE A 366 15.09 -16.77 3.26
N TYR A 367 15.98 -15.89 2.80
CA TYR A 367 16.96 -16.25 1.76
C TYR A 367 18.07 -17.16 2.27
N LEU A 368 18.37 -17.16 3.57
CA LEU A 368 19.32 -18.09 4.21
C LEU A 368 18.70 -19.45 4.56
N GLY A 369 17.39 -19.62 4.39
CA GLY A 369 16.71 -20.90 4.60
C GLY A 369 16.15 -21.10 6.00
N ASN A 370 15.76 -19.99 6.66
CA ASN A 370 15.18 -19.96 8.01
C ASN A 370 16.11 -20.63 9.06
N CYS A 371 17.31 -20.05 9.18
CA CYS A 371 18.39 -20.62 9.97
C CYS A 371 18.76 -19.76 11.22
N PHE A 372 17.97 -18.76 11.58
CA PHE A 372 18.33 -17.86 12.67
C PHE A 372 17.98 -18.43 14.03
N HIS A 373 18.98 -18.38 14.92
CA HIS A 373 18.88 -18.73 16.32
C HIS A 373 19.00 -17.51 17.22
N ASN A 374 18.48 -17.58 18.43
CA ASN A 374 18.57 -16.50 19.40
C ASN A 374 19.88 -16.57 20.19
N PHE A 375 20.77 -15.60 19.95
CA PHE A 375 22.06 -15.51 20.61
C PHE A 375 21.96 -15.37 22.13
N GLU A 376 20.97 -14.61 22.65
CA GLU A 376 20.86 -14.34 24.09
C GLU A 376 20.36 -15.56 24.87
N THR A 377 19.46 -16.36 24.29
CA THR A 377 18.89 -17.53 24.98
C THR A 377 19.77 -18.75 24.86
N GLU A 378 20.43 -18.95 23.72
CA GLU A 378 21.23 -20.13 23.46
C GLU A 378 22.68 -20.03 23.91
N GLN A 379 23.22 -18.80 24.06
CA GLN A 379 24.59 -18.53 24.50
C GLN A 379 25.63 -19.46 23.85
N PRO A 380 25.69 -19.49 22.51
CA PRO A 380 26.50 -20.47 21.77
C PRO A 380 28.02 -20.28 22.01
N GLN A 381 28.80 -21.35 21.83
CA GLN A 381 30.27 -21.29 21.99
C GLN A 381 30.94 -20.59 20.81
N THR A 382 30.49 -20.88 19.58
CA THR A 382 31.02 -20.29 18.33
C THR A 382 29.92 -20.21 17.30
N GLY A 383 30.09 -19.36 16.30
CA GLY A 383 29.15 -19.25 15.19
C GLY A 383 29.28 -17.94 14.42
N TYR A 384 28.23 -17.63 13.68
CA TYR A 384 28.10 -16.42 12.89
C TYR A 384 27.00 -15.55 13.48
N PHE A 385 27.25 -14.26 13.60
CA PHE A 385 26.31 -13.30 14.15
C PHE A 385 25.96 -12.25 13.12
N LEU A 386 24.67 -12.01 12.93
CA LEU A 386 24.13 -10.98 12.04
C LEU A 386 23.51 -9.85 12.84
N ALA A 387 23.91 -8.63 12.56
CA ALA A 387 23.44 -7.44 13.22
C ALA A 387 23.29 -6.26 12.27
N ASP A 388 22.39 -5.33 12.61
CA ASP A 388 22.32 -4.00 12.02
C ASP A 388 23.59 -3.21 12.40
N GLU A 389 24.21 -2.54 11.43
CA GLU A 389 25.42 -1.73 11.61
C GLU A 389 25.29 -0.72 12.78
N ARG A 390 24.10 -0.19 13.02
CA ARG A 390 23.83 0.81 14.09
C ARG A 390 23.82 0.20 15.49
N ASP A 391 23.48 -1.07 15.61
CA ASP A 391 23.38 -1.76 16.89
C ASP A 391 24.59 -2.68 17.15
N TYR A 392 25.36 -3.01 16.12
CA TYR A 392 26.53 -3.87 16.24
C TYR A 392 27.55 -3.38 17.27
N PRO A 393 27.89 -2.07 17.38
CA PRO A 393 28.78 -1.57 18.43
C PRO A 393 28.25 -1.83 19.83
N LYS A 394 26.94 -1.73 20.05
CA LYS A 394 26.34 -2.00 21.38
C LYS A 394 26.45 -3.47 21.77
N VAL A 395 26.36 -4.36 20.75
CA VAL A 395 26.57 -5.81 20.98
C VAL A 395 28.03 -6.08 21.38
N LEU A 396 28.99 -5.49 20.69
CA LEU A 396 30.39 -5.62 21.00
C LEU A 396 30.67 -5.16 22.43
N GLU A 397 30.19 -4.00 22.84
CA GLU A 397 30.34 -3.46 24.18
C GLU A 397 29.72 -4.38 25.25
N ARG A 398 28.47 -4.81 25.03
CA ARG A 398 27.73 -5.64 25.98
C ARG A 398 28.36 -7.00 26.23
N TYR A 399 29.00 -7.57 25.24
CA TYR A 399 29.55 -8.93 25.30
C TYR A 399 31.10 -8.98 25.29
N ALA A 400 31.76 -7.83 25.38
CA ALA A 400 33.24 -7.71 25.35
C ALA A 400 33.98 -8.63 26.33
N GLY A 401 33.39 -8.88 27.52
CA GLY A 401 33.97 -9.75 28.54
C GLY A 401 33.83 -11.25 28.30
N VAL A 402 32.88 -11.66 27.44
CA VAL A 402 32.46 -13.06 27.29
C VAL A 402 32.77 -13.61 25.90
N TYR A 403 32.70 -12.78 24.87
CA TYR A 403 32.88 -13.20 23.48
C TYR A 403 33.91 -12.33 22.76
N THR A 404 34.56 -12.91 21.76
CA THR A 404 35.29 -12.20 20.72
C THR A 404 34.48 -12.18 19.47
N PHE A 405 34.45 -11.04 18.77
CA PHE A 405 33.78 -10.88 17.48
C PHE A 405 34.77 -10.43 16.42
N GLU A 406 34.76 -11.08 15.28
CA GLU A 406 35.53 -10.74 14.10
C GLU A 406 34.55 -10.35 12.99
N GLU A 407 34.59 -9.09 12.55
CA GLU A 407 33.78 -8.64 11.43
C GLU A 407 34.28 -9.29 10.13
N LEU A 408 33.41 -9.98 9.44
CA LEU A 408 33.72 -10.71 8.20
C LEU A 408 33.27 -9.94 6.97
N ARG A 409 32.03 -9.43 7.00
CA ARG A 409 31.43 -8.80 5.83
C ARG A 409 30.29 -7.85 6.23
N THR A 410 30.17 -6.75 5.47
CA THR A 410 28.98 -5.89 5.53
C THR A 410 28.16 -6.02 4.25
N SER A 411 26.87 -5.70 4.32
CA SER A 411 26.00 -5.70 3.12
C SER A 411 26.40 -4.63 2.10
N GLY A 412 27.30 -3.70 2.46
CA GLY A 412 27.74 -2.57 1.61
C GLY A 412 26.61 -1.58 1.26
N ARG A 413 25.37 -2.05 1.25
CA ARG A 413 24.14 -1.30 0.89
C ARG A 413 23.12 -1.34 2.02
N ILE A 414 22.25 -0.33 2.03
CA ILE A 414 21.07 -0.28 2.91
C ILE A 414 20.05 -1.29 2.42
N LEU A 415 19.74 -2.30 3.25
CA LEU A 415 18.71 -3.30 2.93
C LEU A 415 17.31 -2.77 3.25
N ALA A 416 16.34 -3.05 2.37
CA ALA A 416 14.99 -2.48 2.46
C ALA A 416 14.21 -2.93 3.70
N ASP A 417 14.40 -4.18 4.13
CA ASP A 417 13.74 -4.77 5.30
C ASP A 417 14.33 -4.28 6.63
N VAL A 418 15.62 -3.94 6.65
CA VAL A 418 16.33 -3.46 7.84
C VAL A 418 16.40 -1.94 7.91
N LYS A 419 16.36 -1.26 6.75
CA LYS A 419 16.63 0.18 6.58
C LYS A 419 17.98 0.61 7.09
N ALA A 420 18.96 -0.31 7.05
CA ALA A 420 20.35 -0.13 7.43
C ALA A 420 21.23 -1.14 6.71
N ARG A 421 22.54 -0.98 6.83
CA ARG A 421 23.49 -2.03 6.47
C ARG A 421 23.48 -3.12 7.52
N VAL A 422 23.82 -4.34 7.11
CA VAL A 422 23.90 -5.51 7.97
C VAL A 422 25.35 -5.99 8.00
N VAL A 423 25.83 -6.28 9.20
CA VAL A 423 27.17 -6.82 9.47
C VAL A 423 27.05 -8.30 9.75
N LEU A 424 27.88 -9.11 9.09
CA LEU A 424 28.14 -10.50 9.44
C LEU A 424 29.47 -10.56 10.18
N SER A 425 29.47 -11.11 11.38
CA SER A 425 30.67 -11.37 12.16
C SER A 425 30.75 -12.83 12.55
N ARG A 426 31.96 -13.33 12.75
CA ARG A 426 32.24 -14.59 13.43
C ARG A 426 32.47 -14.31 14.92
N PHE A 427 31.95 -15.16 15.76
CA PHE A 427 32.19 -15.02 17.19
C PHE A 427 32.71 -16.32 17.81
N ALA A 428 33.44 -16.18 18.91
CA ALA A 428 33.85 -17.28 19.77
C ALA A 428 33.77 -16.84 21.24
N ARG A 429 33.32 -17.74 22.10
CA ARG A 429 33.34 -17.52 23.54
C ARG A 429 34.81 -17.58 24.05
N LYS A 430 35.17 -16.66 24.96
CA LYS A 430 36.51 -16.57 25.55
C LYS A 430 36.77 -17.72 26.49
#